data_7059678905b9dc651ec2e5b5497d644d
#
_entry.id   7059678905b9dc651ec2e5b5497d644d
#
_cell.length_a   1.000
_cell.length_b   1.000
_cell.length_c   1.000
_cell.angle_alpha   90.00
_cell.angle_beta   90.00
_cell.angle_gamma   90.00
#
_symmetry.space_group_name_H-M   'P 1'
#
loop_
_entity.id
_entity.type
_entity.pdbx_description
1 polymer ?
#
loop_
_entity_poly.entity_id
_entity_poly.type
_entity_poly.pdbx_seq_one_letter_code
_entity_poly.pdbx_strand_id
1 'polypeptide(L)'
;MSWKRKRTYSGKNDHYSISKKLRKELKSSEEFETMLANLSLEEIVALKLEISTKPVNKRLYGIPIWNSLTDIVRDAAFKYAYSATRTTADAMRMLGLKENEFFRLKSIYDPVSYFTESDKKEI
;
A
#
# COMPACT_ATOMS: atom_id res chain seq x y z
N MET A 1 26.08 -6.59 18.49
CA MET A 1 25.13 -7.31 17.82
C MET A 1 24.54 -6.58 16.71
N SER A 2 24.62 -7.20 15.61
CA SER A 2 24.13 -6.56 14.43
C SER A 2 22.64 -6.31 14.48
N TRP A 3 21.95 -7.06 15.28
CA TRP A 3 20.53 -6.84 15.35
C TRP A 3 20.18 -5.46 15.89
N LYS A 4 21.08 -4.84 16.58
CA LYS A 4 20.84 -3.50 17.02
C LYS A 4 20.72 -2.55 15.88
N ARG A 5 21.25 -2.96 14.76
CA ARG A 5 21.23 -2.12 13.63
C ARG A 5 20.14 -2.45 12.72
N LYS A 6 18.98 -2.72 13.21
CA LYS A 6 17.87 -2.90 12.34
C LYS A 6 17.83 -1.72 11.41
N ARG A 7 17.75 -2.02 10.14
CA ARG A 7 17.71 -0.96 9.15
C ARG A 7 16.36 -0.36 9.12
N THR A 8 16.29 0.92 9.39
CA THR A 8 15.04 1.63 9.19
C THR A 8 14.94 2.01 7.74
N TYR A 9 13.75 2.33 7.31
CA TYR A 9 13.55 2.77 5.95
C TYR A 9 14.15 4.15 5.80
N SER A 10 14.73 4.37 4.63
CA SER A 10 15.44 5.58 4.36
C SER A 10 14.58 6.80 4.58
N GLY A 11 15.00 7.65 5.46
CA GLY A 11 14.46 8.97 5.65
C GLY A 11 13.18 9.12 6.40
N LYS A 12 12.43 8.04 6.60
CA LYS A 12 11.11 8.20 7.19
C LYS A 12 10.66 7.10 8.08
N ASN A 13 11.49 6.60 8.81
CA ASN A 13 11.28 5.43 9.59
C ASN A 13 10.01 5.35 10.39
N ASP A 14 9.55 6.45 11.01
CA ASP A 14 8.39 6.38 11.88
C ASP A 14 7.13 6.82 11.22
N HIS A 15 7.21 7.27 10.00
CA HIS A 15 6.13 8.07 9.48
C HIS A 15 5.52 7.54 8.21
N TYR A 16 5.86 6.33 7.84
CA TYR A 16 5.22 5.71 6.70
C TYR A 16 3.85 5.23 7.18
N SER A 17 2.84 5.97 6.85
CA SER A 17 1.48 5.61 7.20
C SER A 17 0.57 5.93 6.03
N ILE A 18 -0.12 4.92 5.54
CA ILE A 18 -1.05 5.11 4.43
C ILE A 18 -2.19 6.01 4.86
N SER A 19 -2.70 5.80 6.08
CA SER A 19 -3.80 6.60 6.59
C SER A 19 -3.42 8.07 6.65
N LYS A 20 -2.26 8.36 7.23
CA LYS A 20 -1.83 9.75 7.35
C LYS A 20 -1.61 10.39 5.99
N LYS A 21 -1.02 9.64 5.07
CA LYS A 21 -0.78 10.15 3.74
C LYS A 21 -2.08 10.51 3.04
N LEU A 22 -3.06 9.62 3.10
CA LEU A 22 -4.32 9.85 2.42
C LEU A 22 -5.12 10.97 3.06
N ARG A 23 -5.08 11.09 4.39
CA ARG A 23 -5.76 12.19 5.05
C ARG A 23 -5.13 13.53 4.68
N LYS A 24 -3.82 13.56 4.59
CA LYS A 24 -3.09 14.76 4.21
C LYS A 24 -3.45 15.19 2.79
N GLU A 25 -3.70 14.22 1.93
CA GLU A 25 -4.08 14.49 0.55
C GLU A 25 -5.59 14.70 0.38
N LEU A 26 -6.31 14.73 1.48
CA LEU A 26 -7.76 14.92 1.49
C LEU A 26 -8.51 13.80 0.79
N LYS A 27 -7.94 12.60 0.83
CA LYS A 27 -8.55 11.42 0.24
C LYS A 27 -9.16 10.49 1.28
N SER A 28 -9.00 10.81 2.56
CA SER A 28 -9.53 9.99 3.62
C SER A 28 -9.81 10.85 4.84
N SER A 29 -10.50 10.27 5.81
CA SER A 29 -10.81 10.93 7.07
C SER A 29 -11.05 9.85 8.11
N GLU A 30 -11.14 10.26 9.37
CA GLU A 30 -11.41 9.33 10.45
C GLU A 30 -12.75 8.62 10.26
N GLU A 31 -13.76 9.36 9.87
CA GLU A 31 -15.09 8.80 9.64
C GLU A 31 -15.07 7.78 8.51
N PHE A 32 -14.40 8.14 7.42
CA PHE A 32 -14.30 7.26 6.28
C PHE A 32 -13.60 5.94 6.67
N GLU A 33 -12.50 6.06 7.39
CA GLU A 33 -11.75 4.87 7.78
C GLU A 33 -12.52 4.01 8.77
N THR A 34 -13.30 4.64 9.64
CA THR A 34 -14.14 3.90 10.55
C THR A 34 -15.18 3.07 9.80
N MET A 35 -15.77 3.65 8.76
CA MET A 35 -16.73 2.93 7.95
C MET A 35 -16.06 1.76 7.21
N LEU A 36 -14.88 2.01 6.66
CA LEU A 36 -14.16 0.94 5.97
C LEU A 36 -13.81 -0.21 6.91
N ALA A 37 -13.51 0.11 8.16
CA ALA A 37 -13.12 -0.91 9.12
C ALA A 37 -14.23 -1.92 9.39
N ASN A 38 -15.47 -1.57 9.06
CA ASN A 38 -16.60 -2.46 9.24
C ASN A 38 -16.82 -3.39 8.04
N LEU A 39 -16.04 -3.22 7.00
CA LEU A 39 -16.15 -4.02 5.80
C LEU A 39 -15.01 -5.04 5.72
N SER A 40 -15.29 -6.17 5.10
CA SER A 40 -14.22 -7.12 4.85
C SER A 40 -13.37 -6.62 3.69
N LEU A 41 -12.18 -7.20 3.55
CA LEU A 41 -11.31 -6.81 2.46
C LEU A 41 -11.96 -7.06 1.11
N GLU A 42 -12.64 -8.20 0.98
CA GLU A 42 -13.34 -8.51 -0.27
C GLU A 42 -14.42 -7.48 -0.57
N GLU A 43 -15.14 -7.05 0.47
CA GLU A 43 -16.19 -6.04 0.28
C GLU A 43 -15.61 -4.72 -0.17
N ILE A 44 -14.47 -4.34 0.40
CA ILE A 44 -13.82 -3.09 0.01
C ILE A 44 -13.37 -3.14 -1.44
N VAL A 45 -12.75 -4.24 -1.84
CA VAL A 45 -12.29 -4.39 -3.22
C VAL A 45 -13.48 -4.37 -4.18
N ALA A 46 -14.53 -5.12 -3.87
CA ALA A 46 -15.70 -5.18 -4.74
C ALA A 46 -16.38 -3.82 -4.86
N LEU A 47 -16.51 -3.11 -3.74
CA LEU A 47 -17.12 -1.79 -3.76
C LEU A 47 -16.28 -0.81 -4.57
N LYS A 48 -14.98 -0.85 -4.40
CA LYS A 48 -14.09 0.04 -5.14
C LYS A 48 -14.19 -0.21 -6.64
N LEU A 49 -14.26 -1.47 -7.04
CA LEU A 49 -14.41 -1.79 -8.44
C LEU A 49 -15.75 -1.29 -8.98
N GLU A 50 -16.80 -1.48 -8.22
CA GLU A 50 -18.10 -1.01 -8.66
C GLU A 50 -18.13 0.50 -8.84
N ILE A 51 -17.60 1.23 -7.87
CA ILE A 51 -17.56 2.69 -7.96
C ILE A 51 -16.71 3.13 -9.14
N SER A 52 -15.59 2.45 -9.37
CA SER A 52 -14.69 2.81 -10.46
C SER A 52 -15.30 2.59 -11.84
N THR A 53 -16.29 1.71 -11.95
CA THR A 53 -16.88 1.41 -13.25
C THR A 53 -18.14 2.21 -13.53
N LYS A 54 -18.65 2.98 -12.58
CA LYS A 54 -19.85 3.76 -12.80
C LYS A 54 -19.77 4.68 -14.01
N PRO A 55 -18.67 5.39 -14.24
CA PRO A 55 -18.59 6.29 -15.39
C PRO A 55 -18.63 5.58 -16.74
N VAL A 56 -18.39 4.27 -16.77
CA VAL A 56 -18.39 3.50 -18.01
C VAL A 56 -19.48 2.42 -17.98
N ASN A 57 -20.63 2.78 -17.45
CA ASN A 57 -21.79 1.92 -17.37
C ASN A 57 -21.51 0.62 -16.62
N LYS A 58 -20.69 0.72 -15.56
CA LYS A 58 -20.37 -0.41 -14.70
C LYS A 58 -19.65 -1.54 -15.44
N ARG A 59 -18.91 -1.20 -16.48
CA ARG A 59 -18.17 -2.20 -17.24
C ARG A 59 -16.76 -1.72 -17.53
N LEU A 60 -15.81 -2.62 -17.32
CA LEU A 60 -14.39 -2.32 -17.59
C LEU A 60 -13.94 -3.21 -18.74
N TYR A 61 -14.31 -2.81 -19.94
CA TYR A 61 -13.89 -3.56 -21.12
C TYR A 61 -12.45 -3.23 -21.46
N GLY A 62 -11.74 -4.23 -21.95
CA GLY A 62 -10.37 -4.03 -22.40
C GLY A 62 -9.35 -4.00 -21.30
N ILE A 63 -9.78 -4.10 -20.05
CA ILE A 63 -8.86 -4.16 -18.91
C ILE A 63 -8.91 -5.56 -18.35
N PRO A 64 -7.77 -6.29 -18.34
CA PRO A 64 -7.76 -7.65 -17.82
C PRO A 64 -7.76 -7.62 -16.30
N ILE A 65 -8.94 -7.34 -15.73
CA ILE A 65 -9.05 -7.14 -14.28
C ILE A 65 -8.52 -8.34 -13.51
N TRP A 66 -8.87 -9.55 -13.95
CA TRP A 66 -8.48 -10.74 -13.22
C TRP A 66 -6.96 -10.83 -13.06
N ASN A 67 -6.23 -10.55 -14.14
CA ASN A 67 -4.78 -10.62 -14.08
C ASN A 67 -4.17 -9.39 -13.39
N SER A 68 -4.80 -8.23 -13.55
CA SER A 68 -4.26 -7.00 -12.99
C SER A 68 -4.45 -6.92 -11.49
N LEU A 69 -5.50 -7.55 -10.95
CA LEU A 69 -5.78 -7.47 -9.52
C LEU A 69 -4.65 -8.03 -8.68
N THR A 70 -3.97 -9.06 -9.17
CA THR A 70 -2.86 -9.63 -8.43
C THR A 70 -1.78 -8.59 -8.19
N ASP A 71 -1.41 -7.84 -9.23
CA ASP A 71 -0.39 -6.80 -9.09
C ASP A 71 -0.87 -5.65 -8.23
N ILE A 72 -2.14 -5.27 -8.39
CA ILE A 72 -2.70 -4.18 -7.60
C ILE A 72 -2.67 -4.54 -6.11
N VAL A 73 -3.09 -5.75 -5.77
CA VAL A 73 -3.13 -6.18 -4.38
C VAL A 73 -1.72 -6.33 -3.81
N ARG A 74 -0.79 -6.83 -4.61
CA ARG A 74 0.60 -6.96 -4.16
C ARG A 74 1.24 -5.61 -3.94
N ASP A 75 0.98 -4.66 -4.81
CA ASP A 75 1.46 -3.30 -4.64
C ASP A 75 0.93 -2.71 -3.33
N ALA A 76 -0.36 -2.89 -3.09
CA ALA A 76 -0.98 -2.40 -1.86
C ALA A 76 -0.39 -3.11 -0.64
N ALA A 77 -0.11 -4.40 -0.74
CA ALA A 77 0.45 -5.15 0.36
C ALA A 77 1.87 -4.66 0.72
N PHE A 78 2.67 -4.32 -0.29
CA PHE A 78 3.98 -3.76 -0.03
C PHE A 78 3.88 -2.43 0.68
N LYS A 79 2.97 -1.58 0.24
CA LYS A 79 2.77 -0.29 0.90
C LYS A 79 2.31 -0.49 2.35
N TYR A 80 1.40 -1.43 2.54
CA TYR A 80 0.93 -1.73 3.89
C TYR A 80 2.07 -2.23 4.78
N ALA A 81 2.89 -3.14 4.26
CA ALA A 81 3.98 -3.68 5.05
C ALA A 81 4.95 -2.59 5.48
N TYR A 82 5.21 -1.62 4.60
CA TYR A 82 6.08 -0.51 4.94
C TYR A 82 5.44 0.45 5.93
N SER A 83 4.12 0.58 5.88
CA SER A 83 3.44 1.45 6.86
C SER A 83 3.34 0.78 8.22
N ALA A 84 3.31 -0.55 8.26
CA ALA A 84 3.11 -1.29 9.51
C ALA A 84 4.39 -1.68 10.20
N THR A 85 5.54 -1.56 9.54
CA THR A 85 6.81 -2.00 10.10
C THR A 85 7.85 -0.90 9.96
N ARG A 86 8.96 -1.06 10.69
CA ARG A 86 10.02 -0.06 10.67
C ARG A 86 11.32 -0.60 10.07
N THR A 87 11.39 -1.90 9.84
CA THR A 87 12.61 -2.49 9.29
C THR A 87 12.27 -3.38 8.11
N THR A 88 13.24 -3.51 7.21
CA THR A 88 13.10 -4.38 6.07
C THR A 88 12.83 -5.82 6.49
N ALA A 89 13.51 -6.27 7.53
CA ALA A 89 13.32 -7.65 7.99
C ALA A 89 11.89 -7.89 8.45
N ASP A 90 11.30 -6.93 9.14
CA ASP A 90 9.93 -7.07 9.60
C ASP A 90 8.95 -7.04 8.43
N ALA A 91 9.23 -6.21 7.43
CA ALA A 91 8.37 -6.18 6.24
C ALA A 91 8.41 -7.51 5.50
N MET A 92 9.59 -8.10 5.38
CA MET A 92 9.71 -9.42 4.75
C MET A 92 8.89 -10.47 5.50
N ARG A 93 8.97 -10.45 6.83
CA ARG A 93 8.22 -11.41 7.63
C ARG A 93 6.73 -11.21 7.50
N MET A 94 6.30 -9.96 7.48
CA MET A 94 4.88 -9.66 7.36
C MET A 94 4.33 -10.13 6.01
N LEU A 95 5.11 -9.99 4.95
CA LEU A 95 4.70 -10.41 3.62
C LEU A 95 4.92 -11.89 3.37
N GLY A 96 5.70 -12.55 4.22
CA GLY A 96 6.00 -13.96 4.02
C GLY A 96 6.94 -14.21 2.87
N LEU A 97 7.86 -13.28 2.62
CA LEU A 97 8.78 -13.39 1.50
C LEU A 97 10.20 -13.67 1.97
N LYS A 98 10.95 -14.38 1.12
CA LYS A 98 12.38 -14.57 1.34
C LYS A 98 13.12 -13.35 0.86
N GLU A 99 14.35 -13.21 1.31
CA GLU A 99 15.13 -12.00 1.06
C GLU A 99 15.28 -11.67 -0.42
N ASN A 100 15.68 -12.65 -1.22
CA ASN A 100 15.90 -12.39 -2.64
C ASN A 100 14.59 -12.06 -3.36
N GLU A 101 13.52 -12.71 -2.97
CA GLU A 101 12.20 -12.44 -3.52
C GLU A 101 11.74 -11.04 -3.17
N PHE A 102 11.93 -10.67 -1.90
CA PHE A 102 11.50 -9.39 -1.40
C PHE A 102 12.18 -8.25 -2.14
N PHE A 103 13.49 -8.33 -2.32
CA PHE A 103 14.20 -7.23 -2.97
C PHE A 103 13.90 -7.13 -4.46
N ARG A 104 13.66 -8.26 -5.09
CA ARG A 104 13.24 -8.23 -6.49
C ARG A 104 11.88 -7.54 -6.63
N LEU A 105 10.94 -7.89 -5.78
CA LEU A 105 9.61 -7.31 -5.84
C LEU A 105 9.58 -5.87 -5.37
N LYS A 106 10.43 -5.52 -4.41
CA LYS A 106 10.51 -4.16 -3.93
C LYS A 106 10.88 -3.19 -5.05
N SER A 107 11.77 -3.61 -5.95
CA SER A 107 12.14 -2.71 -7.05
C SER A 107 11.00 -2.56 -8.06
N ILE A 108 10.09 -3.52 -8.12
CA ILE A 108 8.93 -3.41 -9.00
C ILE A 108 7.87 -2.51 -8.39
N TYR A 109 7.57 -2.69 -7.11
CA TYR A 109 6.47 -1.97 -6.47
C TYR A 109 6.86 -0.68 -5.77
N ASP A 110 8.12 -0.57 -5.38
CA ASP A 110 8.73 0.66 -4.85
C ASP A 110 7.86 1.41 -3.82
N PRO A 111 7.58 0.78 -2.68
CA PRO A 111 6.73 1.44 -1.67
C PRO A 111 7.36 2.67 -1.05
N VAL A 112 8.69 2.74 -1.03
CA VAL A 112 9.37 3.90 -0.45
C VAL A 112 9.04 5.16 -1.22
N SER A 113 9.05 5.09 -2.55
CA SER A 113 8.69 6.25 -3.36
C SER A 113 7.26 6.69 -3.12
N TYR A 114 6.37 5.73 -2.92
CA TYR A 114 4.97 6.07 -2.65
C TYR A 114 4.85 7.03 -1.45
N PHE A 115 5.58 6.74 -0.38
CA PHE A 115 5.49 7.58 0.82
C PHE A 115 6.30 8.86 0.69
N THR A 116 7.44 8.81 0.05
CA THR A 116 8.32 9.98 0.02
C THR A 116 7.95 10.98 -1.05
N GLU A 117 7.34 10.54 -2.15
CA GLU A 117 6.94 11.47 -3.21
C GLU A 117 5.89 12.45 -2.76
N SER A 118 5.03 12.02 -1.85
CA SER A 118 4.01 12.90 -1.31
C SER A 118 4.65 14.08 -0.59
N ASP A 119 5.71 13.82 0.15
CA ASP A 119 6.42 14.88 0.85
C ASP A 119 7.05 15.86 -0.12
N LYS A 120 7.60 15.35 -1.20
CA LYS A 120 8.22 16.22 -2.20
C LYS A 120 7.22 17.13 -2.87
N LYS A 121 6.03 16.61 -3.14
CA LYS A 121 5.03 17.40 -3.86
C LYS A 121 4.50 18.55 -3.05
N GLU A 122 4.69 18.51 -1.76
CA GLU A 122 4.17 19.56 -0.91
C GLU A 122 5.12 20.72 -0.72
N ILE A 123 6.29 20.60 -1.24
CA ILE A 123 7.25 21.69 -1.18
C ILE A 123 7.00 22.65 -2.32
#